data_20a51b7a3da2e07c6869bd11bbf5693c
#
_entry.id   20a51b7a3da2e07c6869bd11bbf5693c
#
_cell.length_a   1.000
_cell.length_b   1.000
_cell.length_c   1.000
_cell.angle_alpha   90.00
_cell.angle_beta   90.00
_cell.angle_gamma   90.00
#
_symmetry.space_group_name_H-M   'P 1'
#
loop_
_entity.id
_entity.type
_entity.pdbx_description
1 polymer ?
#
loop_
_entity_poly.entity_id
_entity_poly.type
_entity_poly.pdbx_seq_one_letter_code
_entity_poly.pdbx_strand_id
1 'polypeptide(L)'
;MMDNLRIIVHCDLDAFYAAVETLHHGFDESIPLIIGSDPENGRGRGIVSTCNYAARKFGIHSAMSISEAWRRCPGTPYGNAIYIRGSRGLYSRASRKVMNILKEPAEFFEQASIDEAYLDVTEYVNNDWDAALALCRKLQDEVLQNIGLSASFGIAQNRILAKMASEINKPRGIHRILPDELVDFFEGRSIREVPGIGKKRATQLYEWGITTVDELYTYGELALSRITGERFAAWITRVYEGRTSNEISPLKSRKSIGKETTFDYDRENYRVVLENLLSIVRRVMKSAREIGVSGRLAEIKIRYTGFETHTHGRSIPVSMTDDEVFTSLAEKLFANNVQTGKKIRLIGFRLGHLDTPTTKQTRLLSLIEEE
;
A
#
# COMPACT_ATOMS: atom_id res chain seq x y z
N MET A 1 9.70 -22.92 28.76
CA MET A 1 10.56 -21.78 28.38
C MET A 1 9.69 -20.84 27.55
N MET A 2 9.18 -19.77 28.13
CA MET A 2 8.55 -18.68 27.38
C MET A 2 9.69 -17.81 26.88
N ASP A 3 10.34 -18.23 25.78
CA ASP A 3 11.40 -17.46 25.15
C ASP A 3 10.76 -16.19 24.57
N ASN A 4 11.13 -15.06 25.15
CA ASN A 4 11.10 -13.68 24.63
C ASN A 4 10.06 -13.41 23.51
N LEU A 5 8.77 -13.59 23.83
CA LEU A 5 7.71 -13.19 22.92
C LEU A 5 7.74 -11.67 22.77
N ARG A 6 7.90 -11.18 21.55
CA ARG A 6 7.85 -9.75 21.30
C ARG A 6 6.42 -9.23 21.43
N ILE A 7 6.30 -7.97 21.80
CA ILE A 7 5.04 -7.24 21.80
C ILE A 7 5.07 -6.25 20.62
N ILE A 8 4.39 -6.65 19.56
CA ILE A 8 4.30 -5.88 18.32
C ILE A 8 2.98 -5.13 18.29
N VAL A 9 3.06 -3.83 18.07
CA VAL A 9 1.91 -2.95 17.88
C VAL A 9 1.79 -2.62 16.39
N HIS A 10 0.61 -2.72 15.84
CA HIS A 10 0.25 -2.17 14.53
C HIS A 10 -0.69 -0.98 14.73
N CYS A 11 -0.34 0.16 14.16
CA CYS A 11 -1.18 1.36 14.11
C CYS A 11 -1.68 1.57 12.68
N ASP A 12 -2.98 1.88 12.54
CA ASP A 12 -3.64 2.20 11.28
C ASP A 12 -4.52 3.45 11.47
N LEU A 13 -4.32 4.47 10.64
CA LEU A 13 -5.08 5.72 10.70
C LEU A 13 -6.46 5.54 10.05
N ASP A 14 -7.52 5.78 10.79
CA ASP A 14 -8.88 5.54 10.35
C ASP A 14 -9.30 6.44 9.19
N ALA A 15 -9.67 5.84 8.05
CA ALA A 15 -10.10 6.53 6.84
C ALA A 15 -9.16 7.73 6.47
N PHE A 16 -7.86 7.53 6.61
CA PHE A 16 -6.80 8.55 6.70
C PHE A 16 -6.97 9.75 5.76
N TYR A 17 -7.03 9.54 4.43
CA TYR A 17 -7.15 10.67 3.50
C TYR A 17 -8.46 11.43 3.70
N ALA A 18 -9.56 10.72 3.95
CA ALA A 18 -10.84 11.37 4.19
C ALA A 18 -10.82 12.18 5.50
N ALA A 19 -10.23 11.65 6.57
CA ALA A 19 -10.07 12.37 7.83
C ALA A 19 -9.21 13.63 7.68
N VAL A 20 -8.09 13.56 6.94
CA VAL A 20 -7.23 14.73 6.66
C VAL A 20 -7.97 15.80 5.85
N GLU A 21 -8.72 15.42 4.82
CA GLU A 21 -9.50 16.38 4.01
C GLU A 21 -10.67 16.97 4.82
N THR A 22 -11.32 16.16 5.65
CA THR A 22 -12.37 16.63 6.58
C THR A 22 -11.84 17.72 7.50
N LEU A 23 -10.68 17.48 8.14
CA LEU A 23 -10.04 18.48 9.00
C LEU A 23 -9.63 19.74 8.23
N HIS A 24 -9.06 19.56 7.03
CA HIS A 24 -8.54 20.68 6.24
C HIS A 24 -9.64 21.60 5.71
N HIS A 25 -10.76 21.05 5.29
CA HIS A 25 -11.86 21.78 4.68
C HIS A 25 -13.00 22.08 5.64
N GLY A 26 -13.00 21.53 6.85
CA GLY A 26 -14.09 21.67 7.82
C GLY A 26 -15.38 20.97 7.38
N PHE A 27 -15.27 19.84 6.66
CA PHE A 27 -16.44 19.10 6.25
C PHE A 27 -17.13 18.42 7.43
N ASP A 28 -18.45 18.29 7.36
CA ASP A 28 -19.22 17.50 8.32
C ASP A 28 -18.97 16.00 8.07
N GLU A 29 -18.53 15.28 9.10
CA GLU A 29 -18.24 13.85 9.06
C GLU A 29 -19.47 12.99 8.72
N SER A 30 -20.68 13.50 8.96
CA SER A 30 -21.94 12.82 8.64
C SER A 30 -22.23 12.81 7.14
N ILE A 31 -21.61 13.70 6.37
CA ILE A 31 -21.76 13.78 4.91
C ILE A 31 -20.80 12.79 4.24
N PRO A 32 -21.28 11.96 3.30
CA PRO A 32 -20.41 11.06 2.55
C PRO A 32 -19.31 11.81 1.80
N LEU A 33 -18.04 11.55 2.14
CA LEU A 33 -16.86 12.11 1.49
C LEU A 33 -16.08 11.03 0.77
N ILE A 34 -15.88 11.21 -0.53
CA ILE A 34 -15.19 10.27 -1.41
C ILE A 34 -13.97 10.95 -2.03
N ILE A 35 -12.79 10.40 -1.77
CA ILE A 35 -11.53 10.86 -2.34
C ILE A 35 -11.19 9.98 -3.53
N GLY A 36 -10.98 10.57 -4.70
CA GLY A 36 -10.65 9.79 -5.89
C GLY A 36 -10.61 10.61 -7.17
N SER A 37 -10.86 9.94 -8.28
CA SER A 37 -11.02 10.59 -9.57
C SER A 37 -12.33 11.37 -9.63
N ASP A 38 -12.43 12.29 -10.59
CA ASP A 38 -13.68 13.00 -10.87
C ASP A 38 -14.75 12.02 -11.35
N PRO A 39 -15.94 11.98 -10.73
CA PRO A 39 -17.03 11.10 -11.16
C PRO A 39 -17.71 11.52 -12.48
N GLU A 40 -17.56 12.76 -12.93
CA GLU A 40 -18.18 13.29 -14.16
C GLU A 40 -19.67 12.89 -14.29
N ASN A 41 -20.42 13.07 -13.21
CA ASN A 41 -21.83 12.66 -13.10
C ASN A 41 -22.06 11.16 -13.43
N GLY A 42 -21.15 10.29 -12.96
CA GLY A 42 -21.23 8.84 -13.15
C GLY A 42 -20.61 8.31 -14.44
N ARG A 43 -19.99 9.16 -15.25
CA ARG A 43 -19.27 8.79 -16.48
C ARG A 43 -17.75 8.80 -16.31
N GLY A 44 -17.26 9.32 -15.17
CA GLY A 44 -15.83 9.47 -14.89
C GLY A 44 -15.07 8.16 -14.87
N ARG A 45 -13.79 8.24 -15.24
CA ARG A 45 -12.83 7.15 -15.19
C ARG A 45 -11.96 7.24 -13.94
N GLY A 46 -11.58 6.10 -13.45
CA GLY A 46 -10.70 5.96 -12.28
C GLY A 46 -11.41 5.29 -11.12
N ILE A 47 -10.82 5.44 -9.95
CA ILE A 47 -11.23 4.70 -8.77
C ILE A 47 -11.35 5.62 -7.55
N VAL A 48 -12.07 5.14 -6.57
CA VAL A 48 -12.04 5.64 -5.19
C VAL A 48 -10.66 5.32 -4.58
N SER A 49 -9.97 6.34 -4.09
CA SER A 49 -8.75 6.16 -3.31
C SER A 49 -9.09 5.72 -1.88
N THR A 50 -9.99 6.47 -1.24
CA THR A 50 -10.60 6.14 0.05
C THR A 50 -11.90 6.92 0.23
N CYS A 51 -12.63 6.63 1.31
CA CYS A 51 -13.84 7.37 1.68
C CYS A 51 -14.03 7.34 3.21
N ASN A 52 -14.84 8.28 3.72
CA ASN A 52 -15.20 8.30 5.13
C ASN A 52 -16.22 7.21 5.50
N TYR A 53 -16.49 7.05 6.80
CA TYR A 53 -17.42 6.04 7.29
C TYR A 53 -18.86 6.30 6.84
N ALA A 54 -19.26 7.56 6.64
CA ALA A 54 -20.58 7.89 6.08
C ALA A 54 -20.76 7.33 4.66
N ALA A 55 -19.74 7.46 3.81
CA ALA A 55 -19.76 6.88 2.46
C ALA A 55 -19.69 5.35 2.47
N ARG A 56 -18.99 4.73 3.42
CA ARG A 56 -18.92 3.25 3.57
C ARG A 56 -20.29 2.63 3.81
N LYS A 57 -21.23 3.34 4.44
CA LYS A 57 -22.62 2.87 4.62
C LYS A 57 -23.35 2.61 3.32
N PHE A 58 -22.94 3.25 2.21
CA PHE A 58 -23.42 3.00 0.86
C PHE A 58 -22.65 1.90 0.12
N GLY A 59 -21.81 1.14 0.84
CA GLY A 59 -20.97 0.09 0.28
C GLY A 59 -19.82 0.62 -0.59
N ILE A 60 -19.42 1.89 -0.42
CA ILE A 60 -18.27 2.47 -1.11
C ILE A 60 -16.98 2.06 -0.39
N HIS A 61 -15.97 1.67 -1.17
CA HIS A 61 -14.67 1.25 -0.64
C HIS A 61 -13.52 1.60 -1.60
N SER A 62 -12.29 1.56 -1.10
CA SER A 62 -11.08 1.78 -1.91
C SER A 62 -11.01 0.84 -3.10
N ALA A 63 -10.48 1.33 -4.21
CA ALA A 63 -10.39 0.66 -5.50
C ALA A 63 -11.75 0.40 -6.23
N MET A 64 -12.89 0.80 -5.66
CA MET A 64 -14.17 0.82 -6.39
C MET A 64 -14.09 1.78 -7.58
N SER A 65 -14.75 1.46 -8.71
CA SER A 65 -14.88 2.40 -9.82
C SER A 65 -15.56 3.68 -9.34
N ILE A 66 -15.05 4.84 -9.74
CA ILE A 66 -15.63 6.13 -9.34
C ILE A 66 -17.05 6.32 -9.87
N SER A 67 -17.34 5.77 -11.06
CA SER A 67 -18.70 5.78 -11.64
C SER A 67 -19.66 4.87 -10.87
N GLU A 68 -19.20 3.78 -10.29
CA GLU A 68 -20.00 2.91 -9.42
C GLU A 68 -20.27 3.58 -8.07
N ALA A 69 -19.24 4.23 -7.51
CA ALA A 69 -19.38 5.01 -6.27
C ALA A 69 -20.44 6.11 -6.45
N TRP A 70 -20.43 6.82 -7.58
CA TRP A 70 -21.42 7.83 -7.90
C TRP A 70 -22.85 7.26 -7.99
N ARG A 71 -23.02 6.10 -8.62
CA ARG A 71 -24.36 5.45 -8.71
C ARG A 71 -24.92 5.09 -7.34
N ARG A 72 -24.06 4.70 -6.40
CA ARG A 72 -24.46 4.34 -5.03
C ARG A 72 -24.72 5.55 -4.14
N CYS A 73 -23.95 6.60 -4.31
CA CYS A 73 -24.00 7.79 -3.47
C CYS A 73 -23.68 9.03 -4.32
N PRO A 74 -24.68 9.58 -5.05
CA PRO A 74 -24.48 10.72 -5.92
C PRO A 74 -24.07 12.00 -5.16
N GLY A 75 -23.25 12.83 -5.80
CA GLY A 75 -22.99 14.20 -5.36
C GLY A 75 -24.01 15.21 -5.93
N THR A 76 -23.81 16.48 -5.58
CA THR A 76 -24.65 17.59 -6.07
C THR A 76 -24.64 17.64 -7.61
N PRO A 77 -25.80 17.88 -8.29
CA PRO A 77 -27.11 18.20 -7.70
C PRO A 77 -28.01 16.98 -7.40
N TYR A 78 -27.53 15.76 -7.59
CA TYR A 78 -28.33 14.52 -7.52
C TYR A 78 -28.35 13.90 -6.11
N GLY A 79 -27.48 14.38 -5.20
CA GLY A 79 -27.34 13.94 -3.82
C GLY A 79 -26.45 14.90 -3.04
N ASN A 80 -26.01 14.48 -1.84
CA ASN A 80 -25.21 15.31 -0.94
C ASN A 80 -23.77 14.82 -0.76
N ALA A 81 -23.35 13.79 -1.47
CA ALA A 81 -21.97 13.30 -1.34
C ALA A 81 -20.96 14.31 -1.90
N ILE A 82 -19.83 14.41 -1.22
CA ILE A 82 -18.71 15.26 -1.62
C ILE A 82 -17.66 14.38 -2.32
N TYR A 83 -17.31 14.75 -3.55
CA TYR A 83 -16.26 14.11 -4.34
C TYR A 83 -15.10 15.09 -4.52
N ILE A 84 -13.90 14.70 -4.09
CA ILE A 84 -12.71 15.53 -4.26
C ILE A 84 -11.51 14.72 -4.75
N ARG A 85 -10.59 15.43 -5.41
CA ARG A 85 -9.26 14.89 -5.71
C ARG A 85 -8.38 15.07 -4.49
N GLY A 86 -7.67 13.99 -4.11
CA GLY A 86 -6.85 14.00 -2.91
C GLY A 86 -5.60 14.87 -3.01
N SER A 87 -5.18 15.43 -1.87
CA SER A 87 -4.05 16.34 -1.70
C SER A 87 -2.83 15.63 -1.11
N ARG A 88 -2.02 14.95 -1.94
CA ARG A 88 -0.86 14.15 -1.48
C ARG A 88 0.07 14.89 -0.52
N GLY A 89 0.27 16.20 -0.72
CA GLY A 89 1.10 17.01 0.15
C GLY A 89 0.56 17.15 1.58
N LEU A 90 -0.77 17.26 1.72
CA LEU A 90 -1.44 17.27 3.02
C LEU A 90 -1.26 15.94 3.74
N TYR A 91 -1.51 14.83 3.03
CA TYR A 91 -1.37 13.48 3.59
C TYR A 91 0.06 13.20 4.07
N SER A 92 1.06 13.53 3.25
CA SER A 92 2.46 13.32 3.64
C SER A 92 2.87 14.15 4.87
N ARG A 93 2.32 15.36 5.03
CA ARG A 93 2.59 16.19 6.22
C ARG A 93 1.90 15.62 7.47
N ALA A 94 0.63 15.23 7.35
CA ALA A 94 -0.12 14.63 8.46
C ALA A 94 0.51 13.30 8.91
N SER A 95 0.80 12.40 7.96
CA SER A 95 1.49 11.14 8.20
C SER A 95 2.79 11.33 8.96
N ARG A 96 3.65 12.26 8.51
CA ARG A 96 4.94 12.52 9.16
C ARG A 96 4.78 12.93 10.63
N LYS A 97 3.79 13.75 10.95
CA LYS A 97 3.51 14.16 12.34
C LYS A 97 3.10 12.95 13.18
N VAL A 98 2.19 12.11 12.67
CA VAL A 98 1.76 10.88 13.37
C VAL A 98 2.94 9.93 13.56
N MET A 99 3.69 9.66 12.50
CA MET A 99 4.83 8.72 12.55
C MET A 99 5.91 9.16 13.55
N ASN A 100 6.09 10.47 13.76
CA ASN A 100 7.02 10.97 14.77
C ASN A 100 6.54 10.64 16.21
N ILE A 101 5.22 10.74 16.48
CA ILE A 101 4.63 10.35 17.78
C ILE A 101 4.82 8.85 18.00
N LEU A 102 4.46 8.04 16.99
CA LEU A 102 4.51 6.58 17.09
C LEU A 102 5.94 6.04 17.25
N LYS A 103 6.94 6.74 16.75
CA LYS A 103 8.33 6.31 16.80
C LYS A 103 8.97 6.43 18.18
N GLU A 104 8.45 7.33 19.05
CA GLU A 104 9.06 7.63 20.35
C GLU A 104 9.19 6.39 21.26
N PRO A 105 8.13 5.57 21.48
CA PRO A 105 8.18 4.43 22.38
C PRO A 105 8.68 3.13 21.69
N ALA A 106 9.13 3.19 20.45
CA ALA A 106 9.47 1.98 19.69
C ALA A 106 10.96 1.72 19.70
N GLU A 107 11.38 0.54 20.16
CA GLU A 107 12.73 0.05 19.97
C GLU A 107 13.05 -0.13 18.48
N PHE A 108 12.14 -0.80 17.77
CA PHE A 108 12.16 -0.89 16.31
C PHE A 108 10.86 -0.35 15.74
N PHE A 109 10.99 0.50 14.73
CA PHE A 109 9.86 1.16 14.07
C PHE A 109 9.92 0.93 12.55
N GLU A 110 8.80 0.51 11.96
CA GLU A 110 8.64 0.38 10.52
C GLU A 110 7.40 1.13 10.05
N GLN A 111 7.57 2.17 9.28
CA GLN A 111 6.47 2.77 8.54
C GLN A 111 6.13 1.89 7.34
N ALA A 112 5.05 1.11 7.43
CA ALA A 112 4.61 0.17 6.40
C ALA A 112 3.95 0.87 5.21
N SER A 113 3.19 1.94 5.47
CA SER A 113 2.54 2.78 4.47
C SER A 113 2.50 4.25 4.91
N ILE A 114 1.73 5.08 4.23
CA ILE A 114 1.51 6.47 4.62
C ILE A 114 0.63 6.59 5.87
N ASP A 115 -0.17 5.57 6.17
CA ASP A 115 -1.18 5.51 7.23
C ASP A 115 -0.98 4.34 8.20
N GLU A 116 0.01 3.47 7.95
CA GLU A 116 0.28 2.29 8.80
C GLU A 116 1.71 2.25 9.31
N ALA A 117 1.88 1.83 10.55
CA ALA A 117 3.18 1.57 11.16
C ALA A 117 3.17 0.35 12.06
N TYR A 118 4.32 -0.31 12.16
CA TYR A 118 4.60 -1.33 13.15
C TYR A 118 5.64 -0.82 14.15
N LEU A 119 5.42 -1.13 15.41
CA LEU A 119 6.26 -0.79 16.54
C LEU A 119 6.60 -2.08 17.29
N ASP A 120 7.86 -2.31 17.60
CA ASP A 120 8.25 -3.22 18.67
C ASP A 120 8.36 -2.40 19.94
N VAL A 121 7.52 -2.69 20.89
CA VAL A 121 7.46 -1.98 22.19
C VAL A 121 7.89 -2.84 23.36
N THR A 122 8.41 -4.03 23.08
CA THR A 122 8.73 -5.08 24.05
C THR A 122 9.54 -4.55 25.22
N GLU A 123 10.67 -3.92 24.96
CA GLU A 123 11.56 -3.34 25.97
C GLU A 123 10.89 -2.14 26.69
N TYR A 124 10.23 -1.26 25.93
CA TYR A 124 9.61 -0.06 26.46
C TYR A 124 8.54 -0.37 27.52
N VAL A 125 7.80 -1.45 27.33
CA VAL A 125 6.74 -1.89 28.25
C VAL A 125 7.20 -3.02 29.21
N ASN A 126 8.49 -3.34 29.24
CA ASN A 126 9.06 -4.41 30.08
C ASN A 126 8.35 -5.76 29.92
N ASN A 127 8.00 -6.17 28.70
CA ASN A 127 7.22 -7.38 28.38
C ASN A 127 5.83 -7.43 29.02
N ASP A 128 5.26 -6.29 29.42
CA ASP A 128 3.94 -6.20 30.04
C ASP A 128 2.88 -5.88 28.98
N TRP A 129 1.97 -6.81 28.74
CA TRP A 129 0.88 -6.68 27.77
C TRP A 129 -0.18 -5.65 28.20
N ASP A 130 -0.40 -5.43 29.48
CA ASP A 130 -1.34 -4.40 29.99
C ASP A 130 -0.70 -3.01 29.87
N ALA A 131 0.60 -2.90 30.10
CA ALA A 131 1.34 -1.69 29.82
C ALA A 131 1.33 -1.33 28.32
N ALA A 132 1.43 -2.33 27.42
CA ALA A 132 1.30 -2.11 25.98
C ALA A 132 -0.10 -1.61 25.60
N LEU A 133 -1.16 -2.12 26.22
CA LEU A 133 -2.52 -1.64 26.02
C LEU A 133 -2.68 -0.19 26.50
N ALA A 134 -2.12 0.15 27.66
CA ALA A 134 -2.12 1.52 28.19
C ALA A 134 -1.33 2.48 27.30
N LEU A 135 -0.19 2.04 26.77
CA LEU A 135 0.60 2.78 25.79
C LEU A 135 -0.20 3.08 24.52
N CYS A 136 -0.89 2.09 23.95
CA CYS A 136 -1.72 2.32 22.75
C CYS A 136 -2.84 3.34 23.00
N ARG A 137 -3.47 3.34 24.17
CA ARG A 137 -4.46 4.36 24.54
C ARG A 137 -3.83 5.74 24.59
N LYS A 138 -2.66 5.87 25.23
CA LYS A 138 -1.92 7.14 25.28
C LYS A 138 -1.59 7.65 23.88
N LEU A 139 -1.04 6.79 23.01
CA LEU A 139 -0.71 7.16 21.62
C LEU A 139 -1.95 7.56 20.81
N GLN A 140 -3.07 6.86 20.99
CA GLN A 140 -4.34 7.19 20.33
C GLN A 140 -4.83 8.58 20.72
N ASP A 141 -4.79 8.90 22.02
CA ASP A 141 -5.18 10.20 22.53
C ASP A 141 -4.22 11.30 22.07
N GLU A 142 -2.93 11.04 22.07
CA GLU A 142 -1.91 11.98 21.61
C GLU A 142 -2.04 12.32 20.12
N VAL A 143 -2.27 11.32 19.26
CA VAL A 143 -2.54 11.53 17.84
C VAL A 143 -3.81 12.36 17.64
N LEU A 144 -4.86 12.06 18.40
CA LEU A 144 -6.12 12.81 18.32
C LEU A 144 -5.97 14.25 18.77
N GLN A 145 -5.34 14.48 19.93
CA GLN A 145 -5.21 15.83 20.51
C GLN A 145 -4.26 16.73 19.71
N ASN A 146 -3.13 16.20 19.24
CA ASN A 146 -2.10 16.98 18.56
C ASN A 146 -2.35 17.17 17.07
N ILE A 147 -3.09 16.24 16.43
CA ILE A 147 -3.23 16.20 14.97
C ILE A 147 -4.70 16.21 14.54
N GLY A 148 -5.63 15.79 15.39
CA GLY A 148 -7.05 15.69 15.10
C GLY A 148 -7.43 14.43 14.30
N LEU A 149 -6.54 13.44 14.19
CA LEU A 149 -6.80 12.19 13.48
C LEU A 149 -7.10 11.05 14.44
N SER A 150 -7.98 10.14 14.03
CA SER A 150 -8.21 8.90 14.76
C SER A 150 -7.31 7.77 14.23
N ALA A 151 -6.91 6.88 15.14
CA ALA A 151 -6.11 5.72 14.86
C ALA A 151 -6.66 4.48 15.55
N SER A 152 -6.51 3.32 14.94
CA SER A 152 -6.80 2.02 15.52
C SER A 152 -5.52 1.23 15.74
N PHE A 153 -5.45 0.51 16.87
CA PHE A 153 -4.24 -0.21 17.27
C PHE A 153 -4.53 -1.69 17.47
N GLY A 154 -3.59 -2.51 17.03
CA GLY A 154 -3.59 -3.95 17.31
C GLY A 154 -2.29 -4.35 17.98
N ILE A 155 -2.39 -5.19 19.03
CA ILE A 155 -1.27 -5.64 19.83
C ILE A 155 -1.21 -7.16 19.74
N ALA A 156 -0.07 -7.72 19.33
CA ALA A 156 0.11 -9.18 19.27
C ALA A 156 1.60 -9.56 19.27
N GLN A 157 1.90 -10.84 19.29
CA GLN A 157 3.28 -11.37 19.30
C GLN A 157 4.01 -11.27 17.95
N ASN A 158 3.30 -10.93 16.85
CA ASN A 158 3.88 -10.79 15.52
C ASN A 158 3.08 -9.80 14.66
N ARG A 159 3.66 -9.43 13.51
CA ARG A 159 3.11 -8.42 12.60
C ARG A 159 1.74 -8.77 12.02
N ILE A 160 1.51 -10.04 11.65
CA ILE A 160 0.26 -10.46 11.02
C ILE A 160 -0.88 -10.36 12.02
N LEU A 161 -0.69 -10.90 13.20
CA LEU A 161 -1.69 -10.85 14.28
C LEU A 161 -1.94 -9.43 14.76
N ALA A 162 -0.89 -8.61 14.92
CA ALA A 162 -1.04 -7.19 15.28
C ALA A 162 -1.87 -6.43 14.24
N LYS A 163 -1.65 -6.69 12.93
CA LYS A 163 -2.46 -6.09 11.87
C LYS A 163 -3.90 -6.60 11.90
N MET A 164 -4.13 -7.89 12.12
CA MET A 164 -5.49 -8.44 12.28
C MET A 164 -6.21 -7.81 13.48
N ALA A 165 -5.51 -7.68 14.60
CA ALA A 165 -6.05 -7.04 15.80
C ALA A 165 -6.47 -5.58 15.54
N SER A 166 -5.70 -4.81 14.79
CA SER A 166 -6.02 -3.41 14.52
C SER A 166 -7.28 -3.19 13.66
N GLU A 167 -7.73 -4.21 12.94
CA GLU A 167 -8.99 -4.15 12.16
C GLU A 167 -10.24 -4.36 13.02
N ILE A 168 -10.06 -4.89 14.24
CA ILE A 168 -11.17 -5.15 15.16
C ILE A 168 -11.59 -3.83 15.82
N ASN A 169 -12.89 -3.58 15.87
CA ASN A 169 -13.50 -2.41 16.50
C ASN A 169 -13.12 -1.06 15.83
N LYS A 170 -12.68 -1.04 14.57
CA LYS A 170 -12.53 0.23 13.82
C LYS A 170 -13.85 0.97 13.70
N PRO A 171 -13.87 2.33 13.78
CA PRO A 171 -12.74 3.22 14.04
C PRO A 171 -12.42 3.36 15.54
N ARG A 172 -11.22 3.87 15.83
CA ARG A 172 -10.71 4.15 17.18
C ARG A 172 -10.67 2.90 18.08
N GLY A 173 -10.52 1.72 17.47
CA GLY A 173 -10.39 0.46 18.18
C GLY A 173 -8.98 0.24 18.72
N ILE A 174 -8.90 -0.42 19.87
CA ILE A 174 -7.65 -1.03 20.36
C ILE A 174 -7.99 -2.46 20.71
N HIS A 175 -7.27 -3.41 20.11
CA HIS A 175 -7.47 -4.81 20.39
C HIS A 175 -6.13 -5.52 20.63
N ARG A 176 -6.11 -6.44 21.58
CA ARG A 176 -4.95 -7.27 21.94
C ARG A 176 -5.28 -8.72 21.70
N ILE A 177 -4.33 -9.45 21.12
CA ILE A 177 -4.39 -10.91 20.96
C ILE A 177 -3.24 -11.49 21.77
N LEU A 178 -3.55 -12.18 22.85
CA LEU A 178 -2.56 -12.87 23.68
C LEU A 178 -2.16 -14.21 23.05
N PRO A 179 -0.97 -14.72 23.34
CA PRO A 179 -0.48 -15.97 22.76
C PRO A 179 -1.35 -17.20 23.05
N ASP A 180 -1.99 -17.25 24.19
CA ASP A 180 -2.90 -18.31 24.64
C ASP A 180 -4.33 -18.17 24.08
N GLU A 181 -4.69 -17.03 23.51
CA GLU A 181 -5.98 -16.75 22.89
C GLU A 181 -6.04 -17.09 21.39
N LEU A 182 -4.95 -17.56 20.77
CA LEU A 182 -4.86 -17.72 19.31
C LEU A 182 -5.88 -18.69 18.73
N VAL A 183 -6.14 -19.80 19.41
CA VAL A 183 -7.10 -20.82 18.95
C VAL A 183 -8.50 -20.21 18.89
N ASP A 184 -8.94 -19.59 20.00
CA ASP A 184 -10.24 -18.92 20.09
C ASP A 184 -10.35 -17.75 19.12
N PHE A 185 -9.24 -17.02 18.95
CA PHE A 185 -9.18 -15.90 17.99
C PHE A 185 -9.42 -16.34 16.54
N PHE A 186 -8.93 -17.52 16.15
CA PHE A 186 -9.07 -18.01 14.78
C PHE A 186 -10.36 -18.82 14.54
N GLU A 187 -11.05 -19.24 15.57
CA GLU A 187 -12.28 -20.04 15.45
C GLU A 187 -13.34 -19.32 14.62
N GLY A 188 -13.81 -19.96 13.54
CA GLY A 188 -14.80 -19.43 12.61
C GLY A 188 -14.38 -18.19 11.82
N ARG A 189 -13.15 -17.70 11.99
CA ARG A 189 -12.68 -16.48 11.32
C ARG A 189 -12.38 -16.74 9.85
N SER A 190 -12.91 -15.86 8.98
CA SER A 190 -12.72 -15.99 7.54
C SER A 190 -11.26 -15.93 7.14
N ILE A 191 -10.84 -16.81 6.21
CA ILE A 191 -9.49 -16.76 5.61
C ILE A 191 -9.20 -15.43 4.92
N ARG A 192 -10.23 -14.69 4.52
CA ARG A 192 -10.10 -13.35 3.89
C ARG A 192 -9.58 -12.28 4.84
N GLU A 193 -9.70 -12.49 6.13
CA GLU A 193 -9.23 -11.54 7.15
C GLU A 193 -7.72 -11.66 7.38
N VAL A 194 -7.10 -12.75 6.94
CA VAL A 194 -5.65 -12.94 7.10
C VAL A 194 -4.88 -12.09 6.08
N PRO A 195 -4.07 -11.12 6.53
CA PRO A 195 -3.22 -10.31 5.64
C PRO A 195 -2.32 -11.22 4.80
N GLY A 196 -2.40 -11.07 3.46
CA GLY A 196 -1.69 -11.93 2.51
C GLY A 196 -2.59 -12.95 1.78
N ILE A 197 -3.82 -13.19 2.25
CA ILE A 197 -4.79 -13.99 1.51
C ILE A 197 -5.70 -13.07 0.69
N GLY A 198 -5.30 -12.80 -0.55
CA GLY A 198 -6.09 -12.02 -1.49
C GLY A 198 -7.24 -12.83 -2.12
N LYS A 199 -8.12 -12.13 -2.87
CA LYS A 199 -9.30 -12.73 -3.54
C LYS A 199 -8.97 -14.01 -4.33
N LYS A 200 -7.89 -13.99 -5.14
CA LYS A 200 -7.50 -15.14 -5.97
C LYS A 200 -7.18 -16.39 -5.11
N ARG A 201 -6.46 -16.21 -4.01
CA ARG A 201 -6.12 -17.32 -3.12
C ARG A 201 -7.33 -17.82 -2.36
N ALA A 202 -8.17 -16.92 -1.87
CA ALA A 202 -9.42 -17.28 -1.20
C ALA A 202 -10.35 -18.07 -2.12
N THR A 203 -10.54 -17.65 -3.39
CA THR A 203 -11.35 -18.40 -4.35
C THR A 203 -10.81 -19.82 -4.54
N GLN A 204 -9.50 -20.00 -4.66
CA GLN A 204 -8.87 -21.32 -4.78
C GLN A 204 -9.17 -22.21 -3.56
N LEU A 205 -9.12 -21.63 -2.34
CA LEU A 205 -9.42 -22.39 -1.11
C LEU A 205 -10.91 -22.72 -0.99
N TYR A 206 -11.80 -21.82 -1.39
CA TYR A 206 -13.25 -22.06 -1.39
C TYR A 206 -13.66 -23.23 -2.31
N GLU A 207 -12.96 -23.45 -3.42
CA GLU A 207 -13.18 -24.61 -4.30
C GLU A 207 -12.91 -25.95 -3.58
N TRP A 208 -12.14 -25.93 -2.50
CA TRP A 208 -11.85 -27.07 -1.63
C TRP A 208 -12.68 -27.07 -0.33
N GLY A 209 -13.67 -26.20 -0.23
CA GLY A 209 -14.55 -26.11 0.94
C GLY A 209 -13.90 -25.45 2.16
N ILE A 210 -12.72 -24.79 1.99
CA ILE A 210 -12.01 -24.14 3.08
C ILE A 210 -12.39 -22.65 3.11
N THR A 211 -13.08 -22.23 4.14
CA THR A 211 -13.64 -20.87 4.29
C THR A 211 -13.07 -20.12 5.50
N THR A 212 -12.67 -20.86 6.53
CA THR A 212 -12.16 -20.31 7.80
C THR A 212 -10.70 -20.69 8.04
N VAL A 213 -10.09 -20.02 9.00
CA VAL A 213 -8.65 -20.21 9.33
C VAL A 213 -8.43 -21.53 10.06
N ASP A 214 -9.35 -21.90 10.96
CA ASP A 214 -9.32 -23.17 11.68
C ASP A 214 -9.56 -24.37 10.75
N GLU A 215 -10.49 -24.29 9.79
CA GLU A 215 -10.65 -25.31 8.73
C GLU A 215 -9.35 -25.46 7.93
N LEU A 216 -8.71 -24.36 7.60
CA LEU A 216 -7.46 -24.36 6.85
C LEU A 216 -6.32 -25.03 7.63
N TYR A 217 -6.22 -24.79 8.94
CA TYR A 217 -5.25 -25.45 9.80
C TYR A 217 -5.56 -26.96 9.96
N THR A 218 -6.83 -27.30 10.18
CA THR A 218 -7.30 -28.70 10.32
C THR A 218 -7.06 -29.51 9.05
N TYR A 219 -7.11 -28.88 7.87
CA TYR A 219 -6.81 -29.54 6.59
C TYR A 219 -5.37 -30.08 6.54
N GLY A 220 -4.45 -29.45 7.27
CA GLY A 220 -3.08 -29.87 7.47
C GLY A 220 -2.11 -29.41 6.39
N GLU A 221 -0.89 -29.07 6.80
CA GLU A 221 0.14 -28.47 5.92
C GLU A 221 0.43 -29.32 4.68
N LEU A 222 0.59 -30.64 4.83
CA LEU A 222 0.92 -31.54 3.73
C LEU A 222 -0.19 -31.58 2.67
N ALA A 223 -1.45 -31.63 3.09
CA ALA A 223 -2.58 -31.64 2.16
C ALA A 223 -2.72 -30.27 1.47
N LEU A 224 -2.59 -29.17 2.22
CA LEU A 224 -2.61 -27.82 1.68
C LEU A 224 -1.49 -27.56 0.67
N SER A 225 -0.32 -28.14 0.87
CA SER A 225 0.81 -27.96 -0.04
C SER A 225 0.53 -28.42 -1.46
N ARG A 226 -0.30 -29.46 -1.60
CA ARG A 226 -0.74 -30.00 -2.91
C ARG A 226 -1.69 -29.05 -3.66
N ILE A 227 -2.45 -28.23 -2.92
CA ILE A 227 -3.44 -27.30 -3.49
C ILE A 227 -2.81 -25.92 -3.73
N THR A 228 -2.02 -25.45 -2.77
CA THR A 228 -1.58 -24.06 -2.71
C THR A 228 -0.09 -23.87 -2.93
N GLY A 229 0.68 -24.95 -2.90
CA GLY A 229 2.13 -24.99 -2.91
C GLY A 229 2.74 -24.89 -1.49
N GLU A 230 3.90 -25.49 -1.33
CA GLU A 230 4.60 -25.67 -0.03
C GLU A 230 4.80 -24.37 0.74
N ARG A 231 5.21 -23.30 0.05
CA ARG A 231 5.49 -22.00 0.69
C ARG A 231 4.28 -21.39 1.37
N PHE A 232 3.11 -21.49 0.74
CA PHE A 232 1.89 -20.94 1.32
C PHE A 232 1.40 -21.83 2.46
N ALA A 233 1.41 -23.15 2.29
CA ALA A 233 0.99 -24.10 3.33
C ALA A 233 1.82 -23.90 4.60
N ALA A 234 3.14 -23.93 4.50
CA ALA A 234 4.04 -23.68 5.63
C ALA A 234 3.87 -22.28 6.26
N TRP A 235 3.57 -21.26 5.44
CA TRP A 235 3.36 -19.90 5.94
C TRP A 235 2.07 -19.80 6.75
N ILE A 236 0.95 -20.37 6.27
CA ILE A 236 -0.34 -20.25 6.96
C ILE A 236 -0.39 -21.09 8.24
N THR A 237 0.27 -22.25 8.26
CA THR A 237 0.45 -23.03 9.49
C THR A 237 1.18 -22.18 10.55
N ARG A 238 2.25 -21.50 10.18
CA ARG A 238 2.95 -20.58 11.11
C ARG A 238 2.10 -19.39 11.52
N VAL A 239 1.19 -18.88 10.65
CA VAL A 239 0.23 -17.82 11.03
C VAL A 239 -0.66 -18.31 12.15
N TYR A 240 -1.29 -19.47 11.98
CA TYR A 240 -2.19 -20.06 12.98
C TYR A 240 -1.50 -20.32 14.31
N GLU A 241 -0.27 -20.81 14.28
CA GLU A 241 0.53 -21.10 15.48
C GLU A 241 1.21 -19.85 16.07
N GLY A 242 0.98 -18.67 15.51
CA GLY A 242 1.59 -17.42 15.97
C GLY A 242 3.10 -17.30 15.72
N ARG A 243 3.69 -18.21 14.94
CA ARG A 243 5.15 -18.33 14.69
C ARG A 243 5.63 -17.62 13.43
N THR A 244 4.90 -16.61 12.95
CA THR A 244 5.36 -15.78 11.84
C THR A 244 6.42 -14.77 12.29
N SER A 245 7.14 -14.19 11.32
CA SER A 245 8.19 -13.21 11.61
C SER A 245 7.62 -12.03 12.41
N ASN A 246 8.32 -11.71 13.49
CA ASN A 246 8.14 -10.51 14.31
C ASN A 246 9.19 -9.43 13.98
N GLU A 247 10.02 -9.65 12.96
CA GLU A 247 11.05 -8.70 12.56
C GLU A 247 10.44 -7.41 12.04
N ILE A 248 10.79 -6.30 12.66
CA ILE A 248 10.47 -4.94 12.23
C ILE A 248 11.72 -4.34 11.63
N SER A 249 11.67 -4.04 10.35
CA SER A 249 12.81 -3.51 9.61
C SER A 249 12.56 -2.04 9.25
N PRO A 250 13.34 -1.11 9.81
CA PRO A 250 13.11 0.33 9.63
C PRO A 250 13.26 0.82 8.19
N LEU A 251 13.94 0.09 7.33
CA LEU A 251 14.21 0.52 5.95
C LEU A 251 14.32 -0.67 4.99
N LYS A 252 13.24 -0.94 4.27
CA LYS A 252 13.37 -1.70 3.04
C LYS A 252 13.85 -0.77 1.93
N SER A 253 15.01 -1.06 1.34
CA SER A 253 15.51 -0.33 0.18
C SER A 253 14.45 -0.32 -0.93
N ARG A 254 14.19 0.86 -1.50
CA ARG A 254 13.27 0.99 -2.62
C ARG A 254 13.79 0.23 -3.82
N LYS A 255 12.99 -0.70 -4.37
CA LYS A 255 13.40 -1.55 -5.49
C LYS A 255 13.14 -0.92 -6.88
N SER A 256 12.20 0.02 -6.96
CA SER A 256 11.84 0.69 -8.20
C SER A 256 11.12 2.02 -7.95
N ILE A 257 11.15 2.90 -8.97
CA ILE A 257 10.35 4.12 -9.04
C ILE A 257 9.61 4.09 -10.36
N GLY A 258 8.29 4.33 -10.32
CA GLY A 258 7.49 4.37 -11.53
C GLY A 258 6.33 5.36 -11.43
N LYS A 259 5.88 5.80 -12.59
CA LYS A 259 4.66 6.59 -12.75
C LYS A 259 3.88 6.04 -13.94
N GLU A 260 2.56 6.16 -13.85
CA GLU A 260 1.66 5.77 -14.95
C GLU A 260 0.53 6.79 -15.08
N THR A 261 -0.06 6.86 -16.27
CA THR A 261 -1.19 7.74 -16.57
C THR A 261 -2.27 6.93 -17.27
N THR A 262 -3.48 6.93 -16.72
CA THR A 262 -4.68 6.47 -17.41
C THR A 262 -5.26 7.65 -18.18
N PHE A 263 -5.51 7.48 -19.47
CA PHE A 263 -6.13 8.52 -20.30
C PHE A 263 -7.62 8.67 -20.02
N ASP A 264 -8.15 9.86 -20.15
CA ASP A 264 -9.58 10.13 -19.96
C ASP A 264 -10.44 9.33 -20.97
N TYR A 265 -9.92 9.10 -22.18
CA TYR A 265 -10.47 8.17 -23.18
C TYR A 265 -9.33 7.37 -23.83
N ASP A 266 -9.65 6.17 -24.32
CA ASP A 266 -8.65 5.28 -24.92
C ASP A 266 -8.08 5.90 -26.20
N ARG A 267 -6.75 5.93 -26.32
CA ARG A 267 -6.02 6.64 -27.37
C ARG A 267 -5.68 5.72 -28.55
N GLU A 268 -5.96 6.19 -29.75
CA GLU A 268 -5.54 5.57 -31.03
C GLU A 268 -4.26 6.22 -31.56
N ASN A 269 -4.05 7.48 -31.25
CA ASN A 269 -2.87 8.22 -31.70
C ASN A 269 -1.64 7.85 -30.88
N TYR A 270 -0.83 6.94 -31.39
CA TYR A 270 0.38 6.45 -30.71
C TYR A 270 1.46 7.52 -30.52
N ARG A 271 1.48 8.57 -31.35
CA ARG A 271 2.39 9.71 -31.14
C ARG A 271 2.07 10.44 -29.85
N VAL A 272 0.79 10.73 -29.58
CA VAL A 272 0.34 11.35 -28.32
C VAL A 272 0.66 10.45 -27.12
N VAL A 273 0.49 9.13 -27.28
CA VAL A 273 0.83 8.17 -26.22
C VAL A 273 2.34 8.17 -25.94
N LEU A 274 3.17 8.20 -26.98
CA LEU A 274 4.63 8.26 -26.87
C LEU A 274 5.05 9.57 -26.17
N GLU A 275 4.53 10.71 -26.56
CA GLU A 275 4.83 12.01 -25.92
C GLU A 275 4.51 11.98 -24.41
N ASN A 276 3.39 11.37 -24.03
CA ASN A 276 3.04 11.14 -22.61
C ASN A 276 4.04 10.20 -21.91
N LEU A 277 4.44 9.10 -22.56
CA LEU A 277 5.44 8.18 -22.03
C LEU A 277 6.75 8.92 -21.74
N LEU A 278 7.26 9.70 -22.69
CA LEU A 278 8.51 10.46 -22.52
C LEU A 278 8.40 11.52 -21.41
N SER A 279 7.25 12.14 -21.26
CA SER A 279 6.96 13.01 -20.11
C SER A 279 7.03 12.26 -18.78
N ILE A 280 6.50 11.03 -18.75
CA ILE A 280 6.57 10.17 -17.57
C ILE A 280 8.02 9.78 -17.25
N VAL A 281 8.82 9.42 -18.25
CA VAL A 281 10.26 9.11 -18.10
C VAL A 281 10.96 10.26 -17.38
N ARG A 282 10.87 11.48 -17.91
CA ARG A 282 11.52 12.67 -17.31
C ARG A 282 11.11 12.89 -15.86
N ARG A 283 9.82 12.72 -15.53
CA ARG A 283 9.31 12.82 -14.14
C ARG A 283 9.84 11.72 -13.22
N VAL A 284 10.04 10.51 -13.73
CA VAL A 284 10.64 9.39 -12.98
C VAL A 284 12.12 9.66 -12.74
N MET A 285 12.87 10.07 -13.77
CA MET A 285 14.29 10.41 -13.64
C MET A 285 14.52 11.58 -12.66
N LYS A 286 13.70 12.62 -12.75
CA LYS A 286 13.73 13.72 -11.76
C LYS A 286 13.52 13.19 -10.34
N SER A 287 12.51 12.35 -10.14
CA SER A 287 12.24 11.77 -8.82
C SER A 287 13.38 10.87 -8.33
N ALA A 288 14.07 10.14 -9.21
CA ALA A 288 15.22 9.32 -8.85
C ALA A 288 16.39 10.18 -8.36
N ARG A 289 16.70 11.29 -9.06
CA ARG A 289 17.74 12.25 -8.65
C ARG A 289 17.41 12.94 -7.32
N GLU A 290 16.14 13.34 -7.11
CA GLU A 290 15.70 13.99 -5.86
C GLU A 290 15.89 13.11 -4.62
N ILE A 291 15.77 11.79 -4.76
CA ILE A 291 15.97 10.85 -3.65
C ILE A 291 17.36 10.19 -3.67
N GLY A 292 18.25 10.59 -4.58
CA GLY A 292 19.63 10.13 -4.62
C GLY A 292 19.80 8.67 -5.02
N VAL A 293 18.97 8.13 -5.93
CA VAL A 293 19.10 6.76 -6.43
C VAL A 293 19.30 6.74 -7.94
N SER A 294 20.02 5.75 -8.42
CA SER A 294 20.15 5.39 -9.84
C SER A 294 19.52 4.03 -10.12
N GLY A 295 19.34 3.66 -11.38
CA GLY A 295 18.79 2.35 -11.73
C GLY A 295 19.25 1.87 -13.08
N ARG A 296 19.05 0.59 -13.37
CA ARG A 296 19.50 -0.06 -14.62
C ARG A 296 18.41 -0.81 -15.39
N LEU A 297 17.18 -0.86 -14.92
CA LEU A 297 16.06 -1.47 -15.64
C LEU A 297 15.07 -0.40 -16.09
N ALA A 298 14.96 -0.18 -17.39
CA ALA A 298 13.88 0.57 -18.02
C ALA A 298 12.71 -0.37 -18.30
N GLU A 299 11.51 -0.04 -17.79
CA GLU A 299 10.31 -0.85 -18.03
C GLU A 299 9.14 0.06 -18.43
N ILE A 300 8.46 -0.27 -19.51
CA ILE A 300 7.21 0.39 -19.90
C ILE A 300 6.03 -0.54 -19.61
N LYS A 301 4.90 0.05 -19.24
CA LYS A 301 3.62 -0.63 -19.10
C LYS A 301 2.63 -0.05 -20.11
N ILE A 302 2.03 -0.93 -20.90
CA ILE A 302 0.97 -0.57 -21.86
C ILE A 302 -0.28 -1.35 -21.46
N ARG A 303 -1.38 -0.63 -21.23
CA ARG A 303 -2.69 -1.25 -21.03
C ARG A 303 -3.61 -0.82 -22.15
N TYR A 304 -4.18 -1.79 -22.85
CA TYR A 304 -5.15 -1.58 -23.91
C TYR A 304 -6.59 -1.52 -23.40
N THR A 305 -7.52 -1.15 -24.28
CA THR A 305 -8.95 -1.30 -24.03
C THR A 305 -9.25 -2.75 -23.61
N GLY A 306 -10.18 -2.95 -22.66
CA GLY A 306 -10.46 -4.28 -22.10
C GLY A 306 -9.49 -4.72 -20.99
N PHE A 307 -8.57 -3.84 -20.55
CA PHE A 307 -7.61 -4.07 -19.45
C PHE A 307 -6.51 -5.09 -19.74
N GLU A 308 -6.33 -5.51 -21.01
CA GLU A 308 -5.16 -6.26 -21.42
C GLU A 308 -3.89 -5.44 -21.14
N THR A 309 -2.99 -5.97 -20.33
CA THR A 309 -1.82 -5.23 -19.82
C THR A 309 -0.54 -5.99 -20.16
N HIS A 310 0.41 -5.28 -20.78
CA HIS A 310 1.75 -5.79 -21.08
C HIS A 310 2.80 -4.90 -20.42
N THR A 311 3.88 -5.54 -20.00
CA THR A 311 5.05 -4.88 -19.40
C THR A 311 6.28 -5.36 -20.16
N HIS A 312 7.06 -4.41 -20.68
CA HIS A 312 8.27 -4.68 -21.44
C HIS A 312 9.43 -3.95 -20.84
N GLY A 313 10.54 -4.64 -20.60
CA GLY A 313 11.70 -4.06 -19.93
C GLY A 313 13.02 -4.39 -20.62
N ARG A 314 14.00 -3.50 -20.42
CA ARG A 314 15.38 -3.69 -20.83
C ARG A 314 16.33 -3.18 -19.76
N SER A 315 17.30 -4.00 -19.40
CA SER A 315 18.38 -3.62 -18.50
C SER A 315 19.56 -3.06 -19.27
N ILE A 316 20.27 -2.11 -18.65
CA ILE A 316 21.56 -1.59 -19.06
C ILE A 316 22.65 -2.06 -18.09
N PRO A 317 23.92 -2.09 -18.51
CA PRO A 317 25.00 -2.63 -17.68
C PRO A 317 25.28 -1.81 -16.41
N VAL A 318 25.10 -0.49 -16.47
CA VAL A 318 25.46 0.45 -15.40
C VAL A 318 24.22 1.20 -14.93
N SER A 319 24.08 1.35 -13.61
CA SER A 319 23.01 2.16 -13.01
C SER A 319 23.25 3.64 -13.24
N MET A 320 22.23 4.37 -13.71
CA MET A 320 22.30 5.80 -14.00
C MET A 320 20.94 6.50 -13.85
N THR A 321 20.97 7.83 -14.01
CA THR A 321 19.77 8.70 -14.01
C THR A 321 19.75 9.63 -15.23
N ASP A 322 20.33 9.17 -16.32
CA ASP A 322 20.42 9.93 -17.56
C ASP A 322 19.07 9.95 -18.29
N ASP A 323 18.54 11.14 -18.53
CA ASP A 323 17.23 11.33 -19.18
C ASP A 323 17.23 10.87 -20.64
N GLU A 324 18.32 11.09 -21.39
CA GLU A 324 18.40 10.78 -22.82
C GLU A 324 18.45 9.26 -23.03
N VAL A 325 19.27 8.57 -22.23
CA VAL A 325 19.40 7.12 -22.29
C VAL A 325 18.04 6.46 -22.01
N PHE A 326 17.35 6.85 -20.93
CA PHE A 326 16.06 6.25 -20.59
C PHE A 326 14.92 6.68 -21.52
N THR A 327 14.97 7.87 -22.09
CA THR A 327 14.05 8.31 -23.14
C THR A 327 14.20 7.43 -24.40
N SER A 328 15.45 7.27 -24.89
CA SER A 328 15.74 6.41 -26.05
C SER A 328 15.32 4.95 -25.82
N LEU A 329 15.56 4.41 -24.61
CA LEU A 329 15.12 3.05 -24.26
C LEU A 329 13.59 2.93 -24.24
N ALA A 330 12.89 3.89 -23.67
CA ALA A 330 11.43 3.89 -23.63
C ALA A 330 10.81 4.00 -25.02
N GLU A 331 11.37 4.81 -25.90
CA GLU A 331 10.96 4.92 -27.31
C GLU A 331 11.11 3.59 -28.04
N LYS A 332 12.29 2.94 -27.93
CA LYS A 332 12.56 1.65 -28.54
C LYS A 332 11.63 0.56 -27.99
N LEU A 333 11.43 0.53 -26.68
CA LEU A 333 10.51 -0.43 -26.06
C LEU A 333 9.08 -0.21 -26.55
N PHE A 334 8.63 1.04 -26.65
CA PHE A 334 7.30 1.37 -27.15
C PHE A 334 7.14 0.97 -28.61
N ALA A 335 8.06 1.40 -29.50
CA ALA A 335 7.99 1.11 -30.92
C ALA A 335 7.97 -0.39 -31.24
N ASN A 336 8.77 -1.17 -30.49
CA ASN A 336 8.90 -2.61 -30.73
C ASN A 336 7.73 -3.44 -30.16
N ASN A 337 6.93 -2.88 -29.23
CA ASN A 337 5.96 -3.69 -28.48
C ASN A 337 4.53 -3.13 -28.53
N VAL A 338 4.32 -1.95 -29.11
CA VAL A 338 2.97 -1.42 -29.30
C VAL A 338 2.21 -2.27 -30.34
N GLN A 339 1.00 -2.71 -29.98
CA GLN A 339 0.15 -3.47 -30.88
C GLN A 339 -0.66 -2.50 -31.73
N THR A 340 -0.31 -2.43 -33.02
CA THR A 340 -1.02 -1.58 -34.00
C THR A 340 -2.50 -1.94 -34.07
N GLY A 341 -3.37 -0.94 -34.17
CA GLY A 341 -4.82 -1.12 -34.23
C GLY A 341 -5.53 -1.24 -32.89
N LYS A 342 -4.80 -1.40 -31.77
CA LYS A 342 -5.40 -1.42 -30.44
C LYS A 342 -5.34 -0.04 -29.79
N LYS A 343 -6.47 0.41 -29.20
CA LYS A 343 -6.52 1.64 -28.42
C LYS A 343 -5.84 1.45 -27.07
N ILE A 344 -5.04 2.44 -26.65
CA ILE A 344 -4.29 2.43 -25.40
C ILE A 344 -5.06 3.20 -24.31
N ARG A 345 -5.31 2.51 -23.21
CA ARG A 345 -5.99 3.03 -22.01
C ARG A 345 -5.03 3.67 -21.01
N LEU A 346 -3.83 3.09 -20.83
CA LEU A 346 -2.84 3.52 -19.86
C LEU A 346 -1.44 3.31 -20.41
N ILE A 347 -0.57 4.27 -20.09
CA ILE A 347 0.87 4.17 -20.33
C ILE A 347 1.63 4.45 -19.03
N GLY A 348 2.72 3.74 -18.80
CA GLY A 348 3.57 3.91 -17.63
C GLY A 348 5.04 3.64 -17.91
N PHE A 349 5.90 4.19 -17.05
CA PHE A 349 7.33 3.91 -17.04
C PHE A 349 7.80 3.63 -15.61
N ARG A 350 8.71 2.67 -15.47
CA ARG A 350 9.33 2.27 -14.21
C ARG A 350 10.84 2.14 -14.38
N LEU A 351 11.59 2.79 -13.48
CA LEU A 351 13.01 2.57 -13.25
C LEU A 351 13.15 1.50 -12.16
N GLY A 352 13.76 0.39 -12.48
CA GLY A 352 13.99 -0.73 -11.57
C GLY A 352 15.46 -1.04 -11.37
N HIS A 353 15.74 -2.05 -10.51
CA HIS A 353 17.08 -2.39 -10.07
C HIS A 353 17.81 -1.14 -9.57
N LEU A 354 17.21 -0.53 -8.52
CA LEU A 354 17.75 0.70 -7.97
C LEU A 354 18.98 0.41 -7.11
N ASP A 355 19.98 1.26 -7.32
CA ASP A 355 21.18 1.31 -6.50
C ASP A 355 21.24 2.67 -5.79
N THR A 356 21.59 2.66 -4.51
CA THR A 356 21.97 3.87 -3.78
C THR A 356 23.47 4.06 -4.01
N PRO A 357 23.93 5.19 -4.54
CA PRO A 357 25.37 5.40 -4.73
C PRO A 357 26.07 5.31 -3.39
N THR A 358 26.90 4.29 -3.24
CA THR A 358 27.75 4.09 -2.03
C THR A 358 29.00 4.97 -2.07
N THR A 359 29.28 5.64 -3.19
CA THR A 359 30.40 6.55 -3.40
C THR A 359 29.99 7.74 -4.25
N LYS A 360 30.47 8.92 -3.93
CA LYS A 360 30.46 10.08 -4.84
C LYS A 360 31.07 9.62 -6.15
N GLN A 361 30.29 9.56 -7.21
CA GLN A 361 30.78 9.30 -8.54
C GLN A 361 31.73 10.45 -8.87
N THR A 362 33.03 10.22 -8.75
CA THR A 362 34.08 11.15 -9.20
C THR A 362 33.84 11.31 -10.70
N ARG A 363 33.65 12.53 -11.18
CA ARG A 363 33.48 12.80 -12.61
C ARG A 363 34.67 12.18 -13.33
N LEU A 364 34.43 11.41 -14.38
CA LEU A 364 35.47 10.85 -15.26
C LEU A 364 36.44 11.92 -15.79
N LEU A 365 36.03 13.20 -15.82
CA LEU A 365 36.82 14.34 -16.19
C LEU A 365 37.95 14.69 -15.22
N SER A 366 37.92 14.25 -13.95
CA SER A 366 39.04 14.47 -13.02
C SER A 366 40.16 13.45 -13.14
N LEU A 367 39.96 12.37 -13.91
CA LEU A 367 41.00 11.37 -14.19
C LEU A 367 41.79 11.65 -15.50
N ILE A 368 41.40 12.67 -16.26
CA ILE A 368 42.07 13.03 -17.53
C ILE A 368 42.99 14.27 -17.37
N GLU A 369 42.92 14.95 -16.21
CA GLU A 369 43.74 16.15 -15.95
C GLU A 369 45.02 15.87 -15.13
N GLU A 370 45.34 14.62 -14.88
CA GLU A 370 46.60 14.18 -14.18
C GLU A 370 47.51 13.32 -15.08
N GLU A 371 47.59 13.59 -16.40
CA GLU A 371 48.71 13.12 -17.26
C GLU A 371 49.42 14.28 -17.91
#